data_608b03f25405484fe639d81eeee63ea0
#
_entry.id   608b03f25405484fe639d81eeee63ea0
#
_cell.length_a   1.000
_cell.length_b   1.000
_cell.length_c   1.000
_cell.angle_alpha   90.00
_cell.angle_beta   90.00
_cell.angle_gamma   90.00
#
_symmetry.space_group_name_H-M   'P 1'
#
loop_
_entity.id
_entity.type
_entity.pdbx_description
1 polymer ?
#
loop_
_entity_poly.entity_id
_entity_poly.type
_entity_poly.pdbx_seq_one_letter_code
_entity_poly.pdbx_strand_id
1 'polypeptide(L)'
;TVELPEGGVQKPYYEKNVSFLLGHQRMSYTSRLQAEHRGLLSFDRIRLLSGDGLCLCVREKEIPLPRPVTLAVFPRLVPVSTRWFLRNSWELETGARGFQDDRTVIRNVRAYQPGDNARSLNFRLMARGQGAMVNIYEKISPRRAAFLLDGASFAGLPPEDFESALEILGSLAAQLMEEEVAVSLLISRPAARLEQFAACRDRRQHPAVLTLLAAADTAVSITADEILPRLRTLSGAFLICGDVRRLDAGTCALLERHRVPLLAWGEQSHPLLRVLDLNAFRAGGGL
;
A
#
# COMPACT_ATOMS: atom_id res chain seq x y z
N THR A 1 -33.48 4.59 -13.44
CA THR A 1 -32.29 3.87 -13.85
C THR A 1 -31.11 4.57 -13.22
N VAL A 2 -30.26 3.86 -12.52
CA VAL A 2 -28.98 4.38 -12.03
C VAL A 2 -27.96 3.95 -13.08
N GLU A 3 -27.38 4.90 -13.78
CA GLU A 3 -26.25 4.62 -14.67
C GLU A 3 -24.98 4.54 -13.82
N LEU A 4 -24.28 3.43 -13.93
CA LEU A 4 -22.98 3.25 -13.32
C LEU A 4 -21.92 3.84 -14.25
N PRO A 5 -20.86 4.48 -13.72
CA PRO A 5 -19.77 4.96 -14.52
C PRO A 5 -19.15 3.81 -15.36
N GLU A 6 -18.81 4.09 -16.59
CA GLU A 6 -18.13 3.14 -17.47
C GLU A 6 -16.79 2.75 -16.82
N GLY A 7 -16.64 1.49 -16.49
CA GLY A 7 -15.41 0.93 -15.96
C GLY A 7 -15.62 0.05 -14.73
N GLY A 8 -15.66 -1.23 -14.90
CA GLY A 8 -15.40 -2.19 -13.84
C GLY A 8 -16.59 -2.70 -13.03
N VAL A 9 -17.80 -2.41 -13.44
CA VAL A 9 -18.99 -3.03 -12.84
C VAL A 9 -19.74 -3.79 -13.93
N GLN A 10 -20.02 -5.09 -13.72
CA GLN A 10 -21.00 -5.78 -14.55
C GLN A 10 -22.26 -4.94 -14.57
N LYS A 11 -22.85 -4.77 -15.75
CA LYS A 11 -24.15 -4.09 -15.88
C LYS A 11 -25.04 -4.65 -14.79
N PRO A 12 -25.54 -3.83 -13.85
CA PRO A 12 -26.36 -4.32 -12.80
C PRO A 12 -27.47 -5.11 -13.45
N TYR A 13 -27.81 -6.24 -12.85
CA TYR A 13 -29.05 -6.92 -13.18
C TYR A 13 -30.15 -5.87 -13.03
N TYR A 14 -30.61 -5.34 -14.18
CA TYR A 14 -31.67 -4.37 -14.22
C TYR A 14 -32.94 -5.08 -13.80
N GLU A 15 -33.22 -5.12 -12.52
CA GLU A 15 -34.59 -5.22 -12.08
C GLU A 15 -35.27 -3.93 -12.54
N LYS A 16 -35.89 -4.00 -13.70
CA LYS A 16 -36.78 -2.95 -14.19
C LYS A 16 -38.00 -2.99 -13.31
N ASN A 17 -37.92 -2.45 -12.11
CA ASN A 17 -39.04 -2.29 -11.22
C ASN A 17 -39.92 -1.20 -11.81
N VAL A 18 -40.82 -1.60 -12.67
CA VAL A 18 -41.92 -0.74 -13.12
C VAL A 18 -42.88 -0.63 -11.95
N SER A 19 -42.89 0.52 -11.32
CA SER A 19 -43.74 0.79 -10.20
C SER A 19 -44.69 1.90 -10.54
N PHE A 20 -45.94 1.69 -10.20
CA PHE A 20 -46.98 2.71 -10.30
C PHE A 20 -47.04 3.48 -8.97
N LEU A 21 -46.84 4.79 -9.03
CA LEU A 21 -46.88 5.70 -7.88
C LEU A 21 -48.13 6.57 -7.96
N LEU A 22 -49.01 6.42 -6.99
CA LEU A 22 -50.11 7.36 -6.76
C LEU A 22 -49.60 8.61 -6.00
N GLY A 23 -50.38 9.68 -6.04
CA GLY A 23 -50.06 10.89 -5.29
C GLY A 23 -49.81 10.59 -3.80
N HIS A 24 -48.81 11.20 -3.20
CA HIS A 24 -48.38 11.05 -1.80
C HIS A 24 -47.83 9.67 -1.39
N GLN A 25 -47.50 8.81 -2.35
CA GLN A 25 -46.83 7.56 -2.06
C GLN A 25 -45.29 7.72 -2.06
N ARG A 26 -44.63 7.02 -1.14
CA ARG A 26 -43.16 6.92 -1.08
C ARG A 26 -42.76 5.51 -1.46
N MET A 27 -41.76 5.43 -2.31
CA MET A 27 -41.19 4.14 -2.71
C MET A 27 -39.71 4.10 -2.36
N SER A 28 -39.26 2.95 -1.86
CA SER A 28 -37.84 2.68 -1.54
C SER A 28 -37.37 1.50 -2.36
N TYR A 29 -36.22 1.65 -3.00
CA TYR A 29 -35.56 0.59 -3.74
C TYR A 29 -34.23 0.24 -3.10
N THR A 30 -33.95 -1.05 -3.05
CA THR A 30 -32.65 -1.57 -2.67
C THR A 30 -32.10 -2.34 -3.86
N SER A 31 -30.94 -1.93 -4.35
CA SER A 31 -30.24 -2.62 -5.44
C SER A 31 -28.96 -3.25 -4.91
N ARG A 32 -28.69 -4.48 -5.34
CA ARG A 32 -27.43 -5.16 -5.06
C ARG A 32 -26.50 -4.96 -6.25
N LEU A 33 -25.30 -4.49 -5.99
CA LEU A 33 -24.25 -4.30 -7.00
C LEU A 33 -23.14 -5.31 -6.72
N GLN A 34 -22.67 -5.95 -7.79
CA GLN A 34 -21.48 -6.78 -7.75
C GLN A 34 -20.41 -6.11 -8.61
N ALA A 35 -19.30 -5.76 -8.00
CA ALA A 35 -18.17 -5.19 -8.69
C ALA A 35 -17.27 -6.32 -9.22
N GLU A 36 -16.84 -6.24 -10.48
CA GLU A 36 -15.92 -7.20 -11.11
C GLU A 36 -14.47 -6.75 -11.02
N HIS A 37 -14.25 -5.44 -11.08
CA HIS A 37 -12.94 -4.85 -11.04
C HIS A 37 -12.82 -3.89 -9.87
N ARG A 38 -11.61 -3.77 -9.31
CA ARG A 38 -11.32 -2.78 -8.28
C ARG A 38 -11.47 -1.36 -8.83
N GLY A 39 -11.69 -0.41 -7.97
CA GLY A 39 -11.76 0.99 -8.37
C GLY A 39 -12.49 1.87 -7.36
N LEU A 40 -12.51 3.17 -7.65
CA LEU A 40 -13.31 4.14 -6.92
C LEU A 40 -14.52 4.52 -7.79
N LEU A 41 -15.69 4.05 -7.41
CA LEU A 41 -16.95 4.37 -8.07
C LEU A 41 -17.56 5.59 -7.39
N SER A 42 -17.77 6.67 -8.15
CA SER A 42 -18.40 7.89 -7.63
C SER A 42 -19.78 8.05 -8.24
N PHE A 43 -20.79 8.13 -7.38
CA PHE A 43 -22.16 8.40 -7.76
C PHE A 43 -22.47 9.86 -7.41
N ASP A 44 -22.62 10.71 -8.41
CA ASP A 44 -22.87 12.15 -8.25
C ASP A 44 -24.29 12.56 -8.64
N ARG A 45 -24.97 11.72 -9.43
CA ARG A 45 -26.32 12.00 -9.95
C ARG A 45 -27.19 10.76 -10.05
N ILE A 46 -28.48 10.96 -10.01
CA ILE A 46 -29.52 9.94 -10.22
C ILE A 46 -30.33 10.36 -11.46
N ARG A 47 -30.49 9.46 -12.40
CA ARG A 47 -31.33 9.62 -13.58
C ARG A 47 -32.70 9.00 -13.33
N LEU A 48 -33.71 9.83 -13.28
CA LEU A 48 -35.09 9.41 -13.07
C LEU A 48 -35.84 9.43 -14.40
N LEU A 49 -36.36 8.27 -14.80
CA LEU A 49 -37.23 8.14 -15.95
C LEU A 49 -38.66 7.98 -15.43
N SER A 50 -39.55 8.85 -15.82
CA SER A 50 -40.97 8.83 -15.49
C SER A 50 -41.77 8.85 -16.77
N GLY A 51 -42.77 7.96 -16.88
CA GLY A 51 -43.64 7.88 -18.02
C GLY A 51 -45.07 7.61 -17.62
N ASP A 52 -45.99 7.79 -18.57
CA ASP A 52 -47.35 7.34 -18.44
C ASP A 52 -47.45 5.80 -18.57
N GLY A 53 -48.53 5.19 -18.12
CA GLY A 53 -48.72 3.73 -18.15
C GLY A 53 -48.75 3.12 -19.56
N LEU A 54 -48.87 3.96 -20.61
CA LEU A 54 -48.91 3.57 -22.02
C LEU A 54 -47.58 3.84 -22.74
N CYS A 55 -46.58 4.38 -22.03
CA CYS A 55 -45.31 4.79 -22.60
C CYS A 55 -45.38 5.81 -23.74
N LEU A 56 -46.48 6.56 -23.83
CA LEU A 56 -46.67 7.61 -24.84
C LEU A 56 -45.89 8.89 -24.51
N CYS A 57 -45.69 9.15 -23.22
CA CYS A 57 -44.90 10.29 -22.74
C CYS A 57 -43.84 9.81 -21.71
N VAL A 58 -42.60 9.98 -22.05
CA VAL A 58 -41.49 9.69 -21.14
C VAL A 58 -40.74 10.99 -20.83
N ARG A 59 -40.60 11.29 -19.57
CA ARG A 59 -39.79 12.41 -19.07
C ARG A 59 -38.59 11.89 -18.32
N GLU A 60 -37.45 12.46 -18.63
CA GLU A 60 -36.19 12.17 -17.96
C GLU A 60 -35.79 13.37 -17.14
N LYS A 61 -35.30 13.13 -15.93
CA LYS A 61 -34.77 14.15 -15.04
C LYS A 61 -33.51 13.64 -14.35
N GLU A 62 -32.43 14.38 -14.51
CA GLU A 62 -31.22 14.19 -13.73
C GLU A 62 -31.31 14.95 -12.41
N ILE A 63 -31.03 14.28 -11.33
CA ILE A 63 -31.05 14.82 -9.97
C ILE A 63 -29.65 14.71 -9.42
N PRO A 64 -28.91 15.82 -9.25
CA PRO A 64 -27.61 15.80 -8.62
C PRO A 64 -27.77 15.39 -7.15
N LEU A 65 -26.88 14.53 -6.67
CA LEU A 65 -26.82 14.18 -5.27
C LEU A 65 -26.21 15.32 -4.47
N PRO A 66 -26.78 15.70 -3.31
CA PRO A 66 -26.24 16.77 -2.46
C PRO A 66 -24.81 16.49 -1.99
N ARG A 67 -24.46 15.21 -1.88
CA ARG A 67 -23.10 14.73 -1.62
C ARG A 67 -22.83 13.52 -2.51
N PRO A 68 -21.75 13.53 -3.30
CA PRO A 68 -21.36 12.36 -4.06
C PRO A 68 -21.07 11.19 -3.12
N VAL A 69 -21.56 10.00 -3.48
CA VAL A 69 -21.30 8.76 -2.74
C VAL A 69 -20.15 8.07 -3.46
N THR A 70 -19.03 7.91 -2.78
CA THR A 70 -17.88 7.16 -3.32
C THR A 70 -17.85 5.77 -2.71
N LEU A 71 -17.87 4.75 -3.56
CA LEU A 71 -17.72 3.36 -3.20
C LEU A 71 -16.34 2.90 -3.64
N ALA A 72 -15.53 2.42 -2.68
CA ALA A 72 -14.24 1.80 -2.97
C ALA A 72 -14.39 0.30 -3.14
N VAL A 73 -14.02 -0.22 -4.30
CA VAL A 73 -13.94 -1.65 -4.58
C VAL A 73 -12.50 -2.07 -4.39
N PHE A 74 -12.25 -2.86 -3.36
CA PHE A 74 -10.92 -3.28 -2.95
C PHE A 74 -10.35 -4.40 -3.83
N PRO A 75 -9.00 -4.50 -3.98
CA PRO A 75 -8.38 -5.67 -4.55
C PRO A 75 -8.70 -6.91 -3.70
N ARG A 76 -8.74 -8.06 -4.34
CA ARG A 76 -8.98 -9.34 -3.65
C ARG A 76 -7.81 -9.69 -2.76
N LEU A 77 -8.07 -10.17 -1.55
CA LEU A 77 -7.03 -10.67 -0.67
C LEU A 77 -6.72 -12.14 -1.00
N VAL A 78 -5.44 -12.42 -1.17
CA VAL A 78 -4.89 -13.74 -1.48
C VAL A 78 -3.98 -14.22 -0.33
N PRO A 79 -3.84 -15.54 -0.11
CA PRO A 79 -2.91 -16.04 0.89
C PRO A 79 -1.47 -15.72 0.46
N VAL A 80 -0.70 -15.10 1.36
CA VAL A 80 0.69 -14.69 1.13
C VAL A 80 1.60 -15.14 2.28
N SER A 81 2.91 -15.16 2.04
CA SER A 81 3.92 -15.48 3.04
C SER A 81 4.75 -14.25 3.39
N THR A 82 4.75 -13.88 4.66
CA THR A 82 5.54 -12.76 5.20
C THR A 82 6.89 -13.20 5.75
N ARG A 83 7.18 -14.52 5.80
CA ARG A 83 8.39 -15.09 6.40
C ARG A 83 9.68 -14.42 5.91
N TRP A 84 9.75 -14.10 4.63
CA TRP A 84 10.91 -13.45 4.05
C TRP A 84 11.11 -12.04 4.63
N PHE A 85 10.05 -11.24 4.74
CA PHE A 85 10.11 -9.89 5.30
C PHE A 85 10.55 -9.92 6.77
N LEU A 86 10.04 -10.86 7.54
CA LEU A 86 10.38 -11.01 8.95
C LEU A 86 11.82 -11.45 9.15
N ARG A 87 12.32 -12.37 8.30
CA ARG A 87 13.69 -12.86 8.39
C ARG A 87 14.72 -11.83 7.92
N ASN A 88 14.41 -11.08 6.85
CA ASN A 88 15.36 -10.15 6.22
C ASN A 88 15.18 -8.70 6.67
N SER A 89 14.21 -8.39 7.53
CA SER A 89 14.02 -7.03 8.05
C SER A 89 15.29 -6.46 8.72
N TRP A 90 16.08 -7.31 9.37
CA TRP A 90 17.35 -6.94 9.99
C TRP A 90 18.45 -6.53 8.99
N GLU A 91 18.50 -7.16 7.82
CA GLU A 91 19.49 -6.83 6.78
C GLU A 91 19.17 -5.52 6.08
N LEU A 92 17.89 -5.20 5.93
CA LEU A 92 17.41 -3.98 5.27
C LEU A 92 17.62 -2.74 6.15
N GLU A 93 17.65 -2.90 7.46
CA GLU A 93 17.81 -1.81 8.42
C GLU A 93 19.29 -1.47 8.71
N THR A 94 20.22 -2.36 8.44
CA THR A 94 21.65 -2.13 8.69
C THR A 94 22.24 -1.00 7.83
N GLY A 95 21.56 -0.58 6.77
CA GLY A 95 21.94 0.58 5.92
C GLY A 95 21.26 1.90 6.30
N ALA A 96 20.18 1.89 7.06
CA ALA A 96 19.47 3.09 7.46
C ALA A 96 19.93 3.58 8.83
N ARG A 97 20.31 4.85 8.92
CA ARG A 97 20.62 5.56 10.18
C ARG A 97 19.37 5.58 11.06
N GLY A 98 19.22 4.65 12.02
CA GLY A 98 18.03 4.67 12.87
C GLY A 98 17.89 3.56 13.89
N PHE A 99 18.96 2.87 14.24
CA PHE A 99 18.91 2.02 15.43
C PHE A 99 18.79 2.88 16.68
N GLN A 100 17.64 2.82 17.30
CA GLN A 100 17.47 3.41 18.63
C GLN A 100 17.88 2.34 19.64
N ASP A 101 18.92 2.61 20.42
CA ASP A 101 19.31 1.73 21.51
C ASP A 101 18.19 1.66 22.55
N ASP A 102 17.69 0.46 22.82
CA ASP A 102 16.80 0.25 23.96
C ASP A 102 17.61 0.33 25.25
N ARG A 103 17.56 1.48 25.88
CA ARG A 103 18.26 1.72 27.14
C ARG A 103 17.70 0.92 28.32
N THR A 104 16.59 0.23 28.13
CA THR A 104 15.99 -0.61 29.18
C THR A 104 16.58 -2.02 29.18
N VAL A 105 17.06 -2.51 28.02
CA VAL A 105 17.64 -3.83 27.89
C VAL A 105 19.13 -3.74 27.59
N ILE A 106 19.95 -4.13 28.57
CA ILE A 106 21.40 -4.23 28.42
C ILE A 106 21.73 -5.62 27.88
N ARG A 107 22.22 -5.70 26.63
CA ARG A 107 22.62 -6.94 25.97
C ARG A 107 23.98 -7.44 26.47
N ASN A 108 24.92 -6.53 26.68
CA ASN A 108 26.29 -6.85 27.11
C ASN A 108 26.95 -5.62 27.72
N VAL A 109 28.08 -5.85 28.37
CA VAL A 109 28.95 -4.79 28.93
C VAL A 109 30.37 -5.03 28.46
N ARG A 110 31.07 -3.97 27.98
CA ARG A 110 32.48 -4.04 27.60
C ARG A 110 33.30 -2.91 28.22
N ALA A 111 34.60 -3.04 28.17
CA ALA A 111 35.49 -1.97 28.57
C ALA A 111 35.30 -0.72 27.69
N TYR A 112 35.39 0.45 28.30
CA TYR A 112 35.32 1.74 27.63
C TYR A 112 36.49 1.88 26.60
N GLN A 113 36.16 2.42 25.44
CA GLN A 113 37.12 2.79 24.41
C GLN A 113 37.00 4.30 24.13
N PRO A 114 38.13 4.98 23.79
CA PRO A 114 38.07 6.37 23.40
C PRO A 114 37.15 6.57 22.20
N GLY A 115 36.13 7.44 22.35
CA GLY A 115 35.09 7.68 21.35
C GLY A 115 33.70 7.12 21.74
N ASP A 116 33.61 6.32 22.82
CA ASP A 116 32.33 5.85 23.33
C ASP A 116 31.51 6.96 23.96
N ASN A 117 30.18 6.86 23.80
CA ASN A 117 29.28 7.84 24.37
C ASN A 117 29.26 7.76 25.91
N ALA A 118 29.57 8.87 26.57
CA ALA A 118 29.57 8.94 28.03
C ALA A 118 28.22 8.59 28.69
N ARG A 119 27.10 8.73 27.94
CA ARG A 119 25.76 8.35 28.42
C ARG A 119 25.54 6.84 28.54
N SER A 120 26.43 6.04 27.93
CA SER A 120 26.39 4.58 27.97
C SER A 120 27.29 3.99 29.07
N LEU A 121 27.99 4.82 29.84
CA LEU A 121 28.82 4.38 30.95
C LEU A 121 27.98 3.67 32.03
N ASN A 122 28.49 2.52 32.48
CA ASN A 122 27.88 1.77 33.59
C ASN A 122 28.50 2.20 34.92
N PHE A 123 27.95 3.27 35.49
CA PHE A 123 28.42 3.80 36.77
C PHE A 123 28.33 2.79 37.91
N ARG A 124 27.40 1.81 37.84
CA ARG A 124 27.25 0.79 38.88
C ARG A 124 28.41 -0.20 38.91
N LEU A 125 28.93 -0.58 37.75
CA LEU A 125 30.11 -1.47 37.63
C LEU A 125 31.38 -0.69 37.96
N MET A 126 31.47 0.55 37.53
CA MET A 126 32.59 1.44 37.89
C MET A 126 32.71 1.61 39.39
N ALA A 127 31.63 1.83 40.13
CA ALA A 127 31.59 1.93 41.57
C ALA A 127 32.02 0.65 42.32
N ARG A 128 31.96 -0.50 41.61
CA ARG A 128 32.44 -1.81 42.10
C ARG A 128 33.89 -2.08 41.81
N GLY A 129 34.63 -1.10 41.26
CA GLY A 129 36.06 -1.23 40.95
C GLY A 129 36.40 -1.99 39.69
N GLN A 130 35.43 -2.26 38.81
CA GLN A 130 35.65 -3.01 37.55
C GLN A 130 36.20 -2.15 36.40
N GLY A 131 36.62 -0.91 36.69
CA GLY A 131 37.09 0.02 35.67
C GLY A 131 35.97 0.70 34.88
N ALA A 132 36.37 1.47 33.85
CA ALA A 132 35.39 2.15 33.00
C ALA A 132 34.72 1.13 32.07
N MET A 133 33.43 0.89 32.26
CA MET A 133 32.62 -0.05 31.50
C MET A 133 31.48 0.66 30.80
N VAL A 134 31.14 0.18 29.59
CA VAL A 134 30.06 0.72 28.76
C VAL A 134 28.98 -0.35 28.55
N ASN A 135 27.74 0.04 28.72
CA ASN A 135 26.60 -0.81 28.40
C ASN A 135 26.40 -0.85 26.88
N ILE A 136 26.29 -2.06 26.35
CA ILE A 136 25.82 -2.33 24.99
C ILE A 136 24.33 -2.65 25.12
N TYR A 137 23.51 -1.74 24.62
CA TYR A 137 22.07 -1.92 24.66
C TYR A 137 21.58 -2.79 23.51
N GLU A 138 20.42 -3.41 23.70
CA GLU A 138 19.74 -4.08 22.60
C GLU A 138 19.22 -3.02 21.61
N LYS A 139 19.44 -3.25 20.34
CA LYS A 139 18.95 -2.35 19.31
C LYS A 139 17.53 -2.71 18.98
N ILE A 140 16.59 -1.83 19.32
CA ILE A 140 15.22 -1.93 18.83
C ILE A 140 15.17 -1.28 17.47
N SER A 141 14.98 -2.11 16.47
CA SER A 141 14.52 -1.66 15.17
C SER A 141 13.01 -1.80 15.14
N PRO A 142 12.26 -0.71 15.04
CA PRO A 142 10.82 -0.83 14.82
C PRO A 142 10.66 -1.53 13.47
N ARG A 143 10.06 -2.72 13.47
CA ARG A 143 9.75 -3.44 12.23
C ARG A 143 8.87 -2.54 11.37
N ARG A 144 9.39 -2.14 10.22
CA ARG A 144 8.71 -1.26 9.27
C ARG A 144 8.86 -1.82 7.87
N ALA A 145 7.81 -1.73 7.08
CA ALA A 145 7.81 -2.02 5.66
C ALA A 145 7.17 -0.85 4.92
N ALA A 146 7.90 -0.24 4.02
CA ALA A 146 7.42 0.86 3.20
C ALA A 146 7.37 0.41 1.74
N PHE A 147 6.20 0.35 1.16
CA PHE A 147 6.00 -0.04 -0.23
C PHE A 147 5.81 1.20 -1.10
N LEU A 148 6.62 1.30 -2.14
CA LEU A 148 6.51 2.32 -3.17
C LEU A 148 6.03 1.63 -4.45
N LEU A 149 4.85 1.99 -4.96
CA LEU A 149 4.28 1.37 -6.15
C LEU A 149 4.50 2.26 -7.37
N ASP A 150 5.29 1.79 -8.33
CA ASP A 150 5.44 2.41 -9.64
C ASP A 150 4.47 1.77 -10.64
N GLY A 151 3.32 2.43 -10.85
CA GLY A 151 2.28 1.92 -11.75
C GLY A 151 2.72 1.90 -13.21
N ALA A 152 3.48 2.90 -13.67
CA ALA A 152 3.85 3.02 -15.08
C ALA A 152 4.76 1.88 -15.56
N SER A 153 5.52 1.25 -14.66
CA SER A 153 6.33 0.08 -15.00
C SER A 153 5.48 -1.14 -15.44
N PHE A 154 4.19 -1.16 -15.11
CA PHE A 154 3.24 -2.20 -15.53
C PHE A 154 2.59 -1.93 -16.90
N ALA A 155 2.72 -0.73 -17.47
CA ALA A 155 2.02 -0.31 -18.69
C ALA A 155 2.33 -1.14 -19.95
N GLY A 156 3.13 -2.16 -19.92
CA GLY A 156 3.40 -3.08 -21.05
C GLY A 156 3.07 -4.52 -20.73
N LEU A 157 2.60 -4.78 -19.53
CA LEU A 157 2.18 -6.09 -19.07
C LEU A 157 0.66 -6.24 -19.22
N PRO A 158 0.14 -7.47 -19.20
CA PRO A 158 -1.30 -7.71 -19.14
C PRO A 158 -1.92 -6.99 -17.93
N PRO A 159 -3.13 -6.40 -18.07
CA PRO A 159 -3.79 -5.73 -16.94
C PRO A 159 -3.98 -6.62 -15.72
N GLU A 160 -4.13 -7.93 -15.93
CA GLU A 160 -4.28 -8.95 -14.89
C GLU A 160 -3.04 -9.06 -13.99
N ASP A 161 -1.85 -8.77 -14.53
CA ASP A 161 -0.60 -8.79 -13.77
C ASP A 161 -0.53 -7.64 -12.77
N PHE A 162 -0.98 -6.46 -13.17
CA PHE A 162 -1.08 -5.31 -12.28
C PHE A 162 -2.11 -5.55 -11.17
N GLU A 163 -3.29 -6.09 -11.53
CA GLU A 163 -4.31 -6.48 -10.54
C GLU A 163 -3.76 -7.50 -9.54
N SER A 164 -3.07 -8.53 -10.05
CA SER A 164 -2.44 -9.56 -9.21
C SER A 164 -1.36 -9.01 -8.29
N ALA A 165 -0.56 -8.04 -8.75
CA ALA A 165 0.44 -7.36 -7.93
C ALA A 165 -0.22 -6.58 -6.78
N LEU A 166 -1.34 -5.91 -7.04
CA LEU A 166 -2.09 -5.18 -6.01
C LEU A 166 -2.79 -6.11 -5.00
N GLU A 167 -3.28 -7.27 -5.45
CA GLU A 167 -3.83 -8.31 -4.58
C GLU A 167 -2.76 -8.81 -3.59
N ILE A 168 -1.55 -9.10 -4.09
CA ILE A 168 -0.42 -9.53 -3.26
C ILE A 168 -0.02 -8.43 -2.28
N LEU A 169 0.10 -7.18 -2.77
CA LEU A 169 0.50 -6.05 -1.95
C LEU A 169 -0.50 -5.75 -0.83
N GLY A 170 -1.81 -5.76 -1.14
CA GLY A 170 -2.87 -5.59 -0.15
C GLY A 170 -2.85 -6.69 0.90
N SER A 171 -2.61 -7.94 0.47
CA SER A 171 -2.54 -9.10 1.36
C SER A 171 -1.28 -9.09 2.24
N LEU A 172 -0.12 -8.70 1.67
CA LEU A 172 1.12 -8.51 2.43
C LEU A 172 0.95 -7.42 3.49
N ALA A 173 0.34 -6.30 3.13
CA ALA A 173 0.07 -5.22 4.08
C ALA A 173 -0.80 -5.70 5.25
N ALA A 174 -1.87 -6.47 4.96
CA ALA A 174 -2.74 -7.04 5.99
C ALA A 174 -1.97 -7.93 6.95
N GLN A 175 -1.21 -8.89 6.41
CA GLN A 175 -0.51 -9.88 7.22
C GLN A 175 0.66 -9.26 8.00
N LEU A 176 1.40 -8.31 7.41
CA LEU A 176 2.46 -7.58 8.12
C LEU A 176 1.90 -6.76 9.29
N MET A 177 0.72 -6.14 9.12
CA MET A 177 0.04 -5.44 10.22
C MET A 177 -0.42 -6.40 11.31
N GLU A 178 -0.82 -7.64 10.99
CA GLU A 178 -1.13 -8.68 11.98
C GLU A 178 0.10 -9.08 12.81
N GLU A 179 1.29 -8.99 12.22
CA GLU A 179 2.57 -9.29 12.86
C GLU A 179 3.23 -8.05 13.51
N GLU A 180 2.45 -7.00 13.75
CA GLU A 180 2.87 -5.74 14.37
C GLU A 180 3.97 -4.98 13.60
N VAL A 181 4.12 -5.25 12.31
CA VAL A 181 5.00 -4.48 11.42
C VAL A 181 4.28 -3.19 11.00
N ALA A 182 4.94 -2.05 11.14
CA ALA A 182 4.38 -0.78 10.67
C ALA A 182 4.48 -0.72 9.15
N VAL A 183 3.33 -0.72 8.48
CA VAL A 183 3.24 -0.65 7.01
C VAL A 183 3.00 0.79 6.58
N SER A 184 3.74 1.24 5.58
CA SER A 184 3.46 2.48 4.84
C SER A 184 3.37 2.18 3.35
N LEU A 185 2.55 2.94 2.64
CA LEU A 185 2.34 2.80 1.21
C LEU A 185 2.45 4.15 0.53
N LEU A 186 3.23 4.21 -0.55
CA LEU A 186 3.31 5.33 -1.47
C LEU A 186 2.82 4.88 -2.83
N ILE A 187 1.86 5.62 -3.38
CA ILE A 187 1.39 5.43 -4.75
C ILE A 187 1.33 6.78 -5.46
N SER A 188 1.61 6.78 -6.75
CA SER A 188 1.39 7.96 -7.60
C SER A 188 0.03 7.89 -8.27
N ARG A 189 -0.65 9.04 -8.35
CA ARG A 189 -1.97 9.19 -9.00
C ARG A 189 -1.97 10.31 -10.04
N PRO A 190 -2.76 10.18 -11.12
CA PRO A 190 -2.85 11.20 -12.16
C PRO A 190 -3.31 12.57 -11.67
N ALA A 191 -4.20 12.63 -10.67
CA ALA A 191 -4.81 13.85 -10.16
C ALA A 191 -4.08 14.45 -8.94
N ALA A 192 -3.37 13.63 -8.18
CA ALA A 192 -2.68 14.06 -6.97
C ALA A 192 -1.29 13.45 -7.03
N ARG A 193 -0.24 14.24 -7.16
CA ARG A 193 1.12 13.75 -7.34
C ARG A 193 1.37 12.46 -6.54
N LEU A 194 1.77 12.47 -5.34
CA LEU A 194 2.09 11.26 -4.58
C LEU A 194 1.19 11.17 -3.34
N GLU A 195 0.40 10.11 -3.23
CA GLU A 195 -0.35 9.81 -2.01
C GLU A 195 0.43 8.86 -1.10
N GLN A 196 0.47 9.18 0.16
CA GLN A 196 1.16 8.42 1.17
C GLN A 196 0.19 7.99 2.27
N PHE A 197 0.15 6.68 2.52
CA PHE A 197 -0.35 6.14 3.77
C PHE A 197 0.81 6.13 4.79
N ALA A 198 0.65 6.85 5.89
CA ALA A 198 1.66 6.94 6.93
C ALA A 198 1.88 5.57 7.61
N ALA A 199 3.10 5.32 8.10
CA ALA A 199 3.43 4.07 8.75
C ALA A 199 2.49 3.78 9.93
N CYS A 200 1.71 2.71 9.83
CA CYS A 200 0.76 2.29 10.82
C CYS A 200 0.84 0.79 11.10
N ARG A 201 0.63 0.39 12.36
CA ARG A 201 0.55 -1.01 12.81
C ARG A 201 -0.88 -1.45 13.08
N ASP A 202 -1.81 -0.50 13.16
CA ASP A 202 -3.19 -0.80 13.51
C ASP A 202 -3.92 -1.45 12.32
N ARG A 203 -4.29 -2.72 12.48
CA ARG A 203 -5.07 -3.47 11.51
C ARG A 203 -6.39 -2.79 11.11
N ARG A 204 -6.97 -1.99 12.00
CA ARG A 204 -8.20 -1.23 11.71
C ARG A 204 -8.01 -0.23 10.59
N GLN A 205 -6.78 0.18 10.30
CA GLN A 205 -6.46 1.08 9.20
C GLN A 205 -6.15 0.37 7.88
N HIS A 206 -6.13 -0.98 7.84
CA HIS A 206 -5.95 -1.74 6.61
C HIS A 206 -6.93 -1.34 5.49
N PRO A 207 -8.24 -1.06 5.73
CA PRO A 207 -9.13 -0.56 4.69
C PRO A 207 -8.66 0.74 4.02
N ALA A 208 -7.92 1.60 4.72
CA ALA A 208 -7.35 2.80 4.12
C ALA A 208 -6.22 2.46 3.12
N VAL A 209 -5.39 1.44 3.41
CA VAL A 209 -4.41 0.91 2.46
C VAL A 209 -5.11 0.35 1.23
N LEU A 210 -6.17 -0.45 1.42
CA LEU A 210 -6.95 -1.00 0.31
C LEU A 210 -7.63 0.08 -0.54
N THR A 211 -8.08 1.18 0.08
CA THR A 211 -8.66 2.33 -0.64
C THR A 211 -7.62 3.00 -1.53
N LEU A 212 -6.39 3.15 -1.05
CA LEU A 212 -5.29 3.65 -1.87
C LEU A 212 -4.98 2.71 -3.03
N LEU A 213 -4.91 1.40 -2.78
CA LEU A 213 -4.67 0.41 -3.83
C LEU A 213 -5.83 0.35 -4.84
N ALA A 214 -7.08 0.55 -4.39
CA ALA A 214 -8.24 0.63 -5.27
C ALA A 214 -8.12 1.78 -6.28
N ALA A 215 -7.43 2.86 -5.91
CA ALA A 215 -7.23 4.02 -6.75
C ALA A 215 -5.91 4.02 -7.53
N ALA A 216 -5.06 2.98 -7.38
CA ALA A 216 -3.80 2.87 -8.09
C ALA A 216 -4.03 2.71 -9.61
N ASP A 217 -3.20 3.36 -10.42
CA ASP A 217 -3.28 3.37 -11.88
C ASP A 217 -1.89 3.13 -12.49
N THR A 218 -1.88 2.62 -13.72
CA THR A 218 -0.67 2.37 -14.52
C THR A 218 -0.22 3.61 -15.32
N ALA A 219 -0.94 4.72 -15.24
CA ALA A 219 -0.66 5.92 -16.04
C ALA A 219 0.50 6.77 -15.50
N VAL A 220 0.92 6.57 -14.25
CA VAL A 220 1.86 7.47 -13.58
C VAL A 220 3.05 6.74 -13.01
N SER A 221 4.25 7.24 -13.33
CA SER A 221 5.53 6.79 -12.76
C SER A 221 5.91 7.60 -11.52
N ILE A 222 6.63 6.97 -10.62
CA ILE A 222 7.24 7.64 -9.47
C ILE A 222 8.65 8.10 -9.88
N THR A 223 8.91 9.41 -9.76
CA THR A 223 10.21 9.98 -10.10
C THR A 223 11.18 9.97 -8.92
N ALA A 224 12.50 10.00 -9.22
CA ALA A 224 13.54 10.05 -8.21
C ALA A 224 13.39 11.23 -7.25
N ASP A 225 12.98 12.40 -7.76
CA ASP A 225 12.79 13.62 -6.96
C ASP A 225 11.65 13.50 -5.94
N GLU A 226 10.63 12.70 -6.26
CA GLU A 226 9.50 12.44 -5.37
C GLU A 226 9.85 11.41 -4.27
N ILE A 227 10.70 10.45 -4.60
CA ILE A 227 11.14 9.39 -3.68
C ILE A 227 12.17 9.91 -2.68
N LEU A 228 13.16 10.71 -3.15
CA LEU A 228 14.34 11.11 -2.38
C LEU A 228 14.02 11.73 -1.00
N PRO A 229 13.12 12.71 -0.86
CA PRO A 229 12.82 13.30 0.45
C PRO A 229 12.19 12.29 1.42
N ARG A 230 11.51 11.28 0.88
CA ARG A 230 10.77 10.28 1.65
C ARG A 230 11.62 9.09 2.07
N LEU A 231 12.57 8.66 1.24
CA LEU A 231 13.51 7.58 1.60
C LEU A 231 14.31 7.89 2.87
N ARG A 232 14.52 9.17 3.17
CA ARG A 232 15.20 9.58 4.42
C ARG A 232 14.38 9.27 5.68
N THR A 233 13.07 9.18 5.54
CA THR A 233 12.14 8.93 6.65
C THR A 233 11.57 7.51 6.64
N LEU A 234 11.67 6.81 5.49
CA LEU A 234 11.19 5.45 5.33
C LEU A 234 12.32 4.47 5.61
N SER A 235 12.17 3.67 6.66
CA SER A 235 13.01 2.49 6.89
C SER A 235 12.31 1.24 6.35
N GLY A 236 13.07 0.29 5.79
CA GLY A 236 12.51 -0.91 5.19
C GLY A 236 11.70 -0.62 3.91
N ALA A 237 12.23 0.27 3.05
CA ALA A 237 11.57 0.63 1.80
C ALA A 237 11.77 -0.45 0.73
N PHE A 238 10.72 -0.70 -0.06
CA PHE A 238 10.69 -1.59 -1.23
C PHE A 238 10.03 -0.85 -2.38
N LEU A 239 10.64 -0.89 -3.56
CA LEU A 239 9.97 -0.42 -4.77
C LEU A 239 9.31 -1.61 -5.47
N ILE A 240 8.02 -1.46 -5.79
CA ILE A 240 7.23 -2.44 -6.53
C ILE A 240 7.12 -1.98 -7.98
N CYS A 241 7.54 -2.81 -8.90
CA CYS A 241 7.52 -2.53 -10.33
C CYS A 241 7.08 -3.75 -11.15
N GLY A 242 6.52 -3.49 -12.34
CA GLY A 242 6.19 -4.52 -13.31
C GLY A 242 7.42 -4.95 -14.09
N ASP A 243 8.01 -4.05 -14.87
CA ASP A 243 9.22 -4.30 -15.66
C ASP A 243 10.35 -3.38 -15.18
N VAL A 244 11.44 -3.96 -14.70
CA VAL A 244 12.62 -3.24 -14.20
C VAL A 244 13.27 -2.34 -15.27
N ARG A 245 13.16 -2.72 -16.56
CA ARG A 245 13.71 -1.97 -17.68
C ARG A 245 12.99 -0.65 -17.95
N ARG A 246 11.79 -0.48 -17.41
CA ARG A 246 10.99 0.75 -17.55
C ARG A 246 11.24 1.77 -16.45
N LEU A 247 12.01 1.41 -15.44
CA LEU A 247 12.38 2.35 -14.38
C LEU A 247 13.35 3.41 -14.95
N ASP A 248 13.12 4.66 -14.54
CA ASP A 248 14.02 5.76 -14.87
C ASP A 248 15.44 5.54 -14.31
N ALA A 249 16.45 5.91 -15.08
CA ALA A 249 17.86 5.77 -14.67
C ALA A 249 18.17 6.52 -13.37
N GLY A 250 17.55 7.69 -13.16
CA GLY A 250 17.69 8.46 -11.92
C GLY A 250 17.12 7.72 -10.72
N THR A 251 15.98 7.07 -10.89
CA THR A 251 15.34 6.22 -9.88
C THR A 251 16.21 5.01 -9.57
N CYS A 252 16.75 4.31 -10.59
CA CYS A 252 17.65 3.18 -10.38
C CYS A 252 18.91 3.57 -9.59
N ALA A 253 19.58 4.68 -9.94
CA ALA A 253 20.76 5.17 -9.22
C ALA A 253 20.42 5.54 -7.75
N LEU A 254 19.24 6.10 -7.52
CA LEU A 254 18.78 6.42 -6.17
C LEU A 254 18.55 5.14 -5.33
N LEU A 255 17.89 4.14 -5.90
CA LEU A 255 17.63 2.87 -5.24
C LEU A 255 18.90 2.12 -4.90
N GLU A 256 19.89 2.12 -5.81
CA GLU A 256 21.22 1.57 -5.59
C GLU A 256 21.92 2.27 -4.42
N ARG A 257 22.00 3.61 -4.47
CA ARG A 257 22.62 4.42 -3.41
C ARG A 257 22.02 4.17 -2.03
N HIS A 258 20.71 3.96 -1.95
CA HIS A 258 20.00 3.72 -0.70
C HIS A 258 19.78 2.24 -0.40
N ARG A 259 20.28 1.32 -1.26
CA ARG A 259 20.13 -0.12 -1.14
C ARG A 259 18.68 -0.57 -0.98
N VAL A 260 17.77 0.08 -1.69
CA VAL A 260 16.34 -0.27 -1.69
C VAL A 260 16.12 -1.46 -2.60
N PRO A 261 15.61 -2.60 -2.12
CA PRO A 261 15.31 -3.74 -2.97
C PRO A 261 14.08 -3.50 -3.84
N LEU A 262 14.07 -4.14 -5.01
CA LEU A 262 12.96 -4.17 -5.94
C LEU A 262 12.12 -5.41 -5.72
N LEU A 263 10.80 -5.25 -5.76
CA LEU A 263 9.82 -6.32 -5.90
C LEU A 263 9.26 -6.24 -7.31
N ALA A 264 9.84 -7.00 -8.24
CA ALA A 264 9.45 -7.01 -9.63
C ALA A 264 8.39 -8.08 -9.90
N TRP A 265 7.57 -7.88 -10.92
CA TRP A 265 6.62 -8.88 -11.38
C TRP A 265 7.31 -9.95 -12.23
N GLY A 266 7.36 -11.19 -11.75
CA GLY A 266 8.06 -12.30 -12.39
C GLY A 266 9.57 -12.30 -12.14
N GLU A 267 10.23 -13.32 -12.66
CA GLU A 267 11.68 -13.49 -12.53
C GLU A 267 12.43 -12.47 -13.40
N GLN A 268 12.95 -11.45 -12.78
CA GLN A 268 13.74 -10.40 -13.40
C GLN A 268 15.06 -10.21 -12.68
N SER A 269 16.06 -9.67 -13.34
CA SER A 269 17.36 -9.37 -12.76
C SER A 269 17.84 -7.99 -13.18
N HIS A 270 18.58 -7.35 -12.28
CA HIS A 270 19.24 -6.07 -12.56
C HIS A 270 20.68 -6.15 -12.04
N PRO A 271 21.69 -5.63 -12.79
CA PRO A 271 23.10 -5.80 -12.44
C PRO A 271 23.49 -5.15 -11.11
N LEU A 272 22.80 -4.10 -10.70
CA LEU A 272 23.14 -3.29 -9.51
C LEU A 272 22.12 -3.36 -8.40
N LEU A 273 20.90 -3.81 -8.66
CA LEU A 273 19.80 -3.80 -7.70
C LEU A 273 19.42 -5.23 -7.29
N ARG A 274 19.08 -5.40 -6.01
CA ARG A 274 18.53 -6.66 -5.51
C ARG A 274 17.06 -6.74 -5.97
N VAL A 275 16.77 -7.65 -6.89
CA VAL A 275 15.43 -7.89 -7.42
C VAL A 275 14.87 -9.16 -6.80
N LEU A 276 13.61 -9.11 -6.38
CA LEU A 276 12.85 -10.23 -5.83
C LEU A 276 11.56 -10.37 -6.64
N ASP A 277 11.16 -11.59 -6.90
CA ASP A 277 9.88 -11.85 -7.58
C ASP A 277 8.71 -11.63 -6.62
N LEU A 278 7.81 -10.73 -6.98
CA LEU A 278 6.60 -10.44 -6.21
C LEU A 278 5.66 -11.67 -6.14
N ASN A 279 5.61 -12.48 -7.21
CA ASN A 279 4.79 -13.69 -7.25
C ASN A 279 5.24 -14.76 -6.24
N ALA A 280 6.52 -14.79 -5.89
CA ALA A 280 7.06 -15.75 -4.92
C ALA A 280 6.46 -15.58 -3.51
N PHE A 281 5.83 -14.44 -3.23
CA PHE A 281 5.15 -14.21 -1.94
C PHE A 281 3.74 -14.82 -1.87
N ARG A 282 3.15 -15.31 -2.95
CA ARG A 282 1.91 -16.09 -2.87
C ARG A 282 2.17 -17.38 -2.08
N ALA A 283 1.23 -17.75 -1.20
CA ALA A 283 1.33 -18.99 -0.44
C ALA A 283 1.36 -20.19 -1.41
N GLY A 284 2.49 -20.91 -1.43
CA GLY A 284 2.77 -21.98 -2.40
C GLY A 284 3.94 -21.69 -3.34
N GLY A 285 4.38 -20.44 -3.47
CA GLY A 285 5.66 -20.08 -4.09
C GLY A 285 6.80 -20.33 -3.09
N GLY A 286 7.74 -21.19 -3.45
CA GLY A 286 8.89 -21.50 -2.58
C GLY A 286 9.89 -20.35 -2.59
N LEU A 287 10.00 -19.59 -1.50
CA LEU A 287 11.14 -18.76 -1.11
C LEU A 287 11.85 -19.39 0.07
#